data_5293834c4241d7eb351c585cc0d903b8
#
_entry.id   5293834c4241d7eb351c585cc0d903b8
#
_cell.length_a   1.000
_cell.length_b   1.000
_cell.length_c   1.000
_cell.angle_alpha   90.00
_cell.angle_beta   90.00
_cell.angle_gamma   90.00
#
_symmetry.space_group_name_H-M   'P 1'
#
loop_
_entity.id
_entity.type
_entity.pdbx_description
1 polymer ?
#
loop_
_entity_poly.entity_id
_entity_poly.type
_entity_poly.pdbx_seq_one_letter_code
_entity_poly.pdbx_strand_id
1 'polypeptide(L)'
;EDVAVTSTATELNLLDGKDATYLAVPGKLAGTNFTNSLLVGHATTGTLDSASGNIGIGHDVLKRITSGDYNTIVGESAGVFITSGRFNTAMGRKAGDSLNTGLYNTLIGTEAGENLTTGSGNVFLGSHIDAAAVDSARTLKIEGYDGSTRTSWITGDSNGQVKLVSGYIAEVALTDAATITWNAATQPVAKVTLGASRT
;
A
#
# COMPACT_ATOMS: atom_id res chain seq x y z
N GLU A 1 -26.46 1.46 44.56
CA GLU A 1 -25.73 2.75 44.61
C GLU A 1 -24.59 2.67 43.61
N ASP A 2 -24.73 3.41 42.52
CA ASP A 2 -23.66 3.55 41.49
C ASP A 2 -22.51 4.33 42.15
N VAL A 3 -21.45 3.62 42.48
CA VAL A 3 -20.19 4.26 42.88
C VAL A 3 -19.53 4.80 41.61
N ALA A 4 -19.60 6.12 41.44
CA ALA A 4 -18.86 6.79 40.35
C ALA A 4 -17.37 6.47 40.51
N VAL A 5 -16.79 5.79 39.50
CA VAL A 5 -15.36 5.58 39.45
C VAL A 5 -14.73 6.92 39.11
N THR A 6 -14.22 7.61 40.10
CA THR A 6 -13.55 8.92 39.96
C THR A 6 -12.05 8.77 39.73
N SER A 7 -11.62 7.61 39.26
CA SER A 7 -10.20 7.35 38.98
C SER A 7 -9.69 8.18 37.82
N THR A 8 -8.54 8.80 38.00
CA THR A 8 -7.78 9.44 36.91
C THR A 8 -7.31 8.39 35.92
N ALA A 9 -6.96 8.80 34.68
CA ALA A 9 -6.41 7.88 33.68
C ALA A 9 -5.17 7.12 34.18
N THR A 10 -4.43 7.70 35.13
CA THR A 10 -3.29 7.05 35.78
C THR A 10 -3.73 5.97 36.76
N GLU A 11 -4.82 6.17 37.49
CA GLU A 11 -5.38 5.21 38.46
C GLU A 11 -6.12 4.07 37.76
N LEU A 12 -6.72 4.30 36.59
CA LEU A 12 -7.34 3.24 35.78
C LEU A 12 -6.31 2.21 35.31
N ASN A 13 -5.07 2.62 35.07
CA ASN A 13 -3.97 1.74 34.70
C ASN A 13 -3.41 0.91 35.88
N LEU A 14 -3.82 1.22 37.12
CA LEU A 14 -3.37 0.53 38.33
C LEU A 14 -4.41 -0.49 38.85
N LEU A 15 -5.55 -0.66 38.18
CA LEU A 15 -6.67 -1.46 38.63
C LEU A 15 -6.41 -2.97 38.78
N ASP A 16 -5.30 -3.49 38.30
CA ASP A 16 -4.97 -4.91 38.48
C ASP A 16 -3.64 -5.16 39.22
N GLY A 17 -3.06 -4.11 39.83
CA GLY A 17 -1.76 -4.23 40.54
C GLY A 17 -0.58 -4.43 39.62
N LYS A 18 -0.75 -4.17 38.31
CA LYS A 18 0.34 -4.24 37.32
C LYS A 18 0.89 -2.85 37.08
N ASP A 19 2.24 -2.79 37.00
CA ASP A 19 2.95 -1.59 36.64
C ASP A 19 2.43 -1.03 35.31
N ALA A 20 2.20 0.28 35.23
CA ALA A 20 1.74 1.00 34.04
C ALA A 20 2.58 0.70 32.78
N THR A 21 3.79 0.20 32.94
CA THR A 21 4.65 -0.28 31.86
C THR A 21 4.12 -1.54 31.15
N TYR A 22 3.26 -2.33 31.80
CA TYR A 22 2.70 -3.57 31.22
C TYR A 22 1.41 -3.39 30.42
N LEU A 23 0.69 -2.29 30.64
CA LEU A 23 -0.58 -2.00 29.96
C LEU A 23 -0.48 -0.87 28.93
N ALA A 24 0.68 -0.20 28.88
CA ALA A 24 0.89 0.84 27.89
C ALA A 24 1.14 0.20 26.52
N VAL A 25 0.12 0.15 25.68
CA VAL A 25 0.33 0.00 24.24
C VAL A 25 1.08 1.25 23.80
N PRO A 26 2.37 1.15 23.42
CA PRO A 26 3.09 2.32 22.95
C PRO A 26 2.37 2.91 21.76
N GLY A 27 1.97 4.14 21.85
CA GLY A 27 1.23 4.76 20.75
C GLY A 27 0.99 6.25 20.98
N LYS A 28 0.46 6.88 19.96
CA LYS A 28 0.02 8.26 19.99
C LYS A 28 -1.43 8.34 19.53
N LEU A 29 -2.26 8.84 20.43
CA LEU A 29 -3.65 9.17 20.11
C LEU A 29 -3.74 10.59 19.56
N ALA A 30 -4.87 10.91 18.96
CA ALA A 30 -5.18 12.24 18.45
C ALA A 30 -4.92 13.34 19.50
N GLY A 31 -4.45 14.50 19.04
CA GLY A 31 -4.13 15.66 19.87
C GLY A 31 -3.83 16.86 18.97
N THR A 32 -3.26 17.93 19.56
CA THR A 32 -2.87 19.12 18.79
C THR A 32 -1.89 18.73 17.68
N ASN A 33 -2.15 19.19 16.45
CA ASN A 33 -1.38 18.88 15.25
C ASN A 33 -1.31 17.38 14.85
N PHE A 34 -2.12 16.53 15.49
CA PHE A 34 -2.32 15.12 15.12
C PHE A 34 -3.77 14.75 15.35
N THR A 35 -4.69 15.38 14.62
CA THR A 35 -6.13 15.27 14.84
C THR A 35 -6.70 14.01 14.20
N ASN A 36 -7.71 13.40 14.84
CA ASN A 36 -8.39 12.21 14.32
C ASN A 36 -7.45 11.07 13.90
N SER A 37 -6.32 10.94 14.57
CA SER A 37 -5.24 10.01 14.19
C SER A 37 -4.90 9.06 15.34
N LEU A 38 -4.37 7.89 14.97
CA LEU A 38 -3.96 6.83 15.90
C LEU A 38 -2.63 6.21 15.45
N LEU A 39 -1.64 6.16 16.35
CA LEU A 39 -0.46 5.29 16.20
C LEU A 39 -0.49 4.23 17.31
N VAL A 40 -0.20 2.99 16.95
CA VAL A 40 -0.05 1.87 17.87
C VAL A 40 1.30 1.20 17.59
N GLY A 41 2.11 1.00 18.63
CA GLY A 41 3.43 0.39 18.54
C GLY A 41 4.58 1.33 18.90
N HIS A 42 4.42 2.62 18.70
CA HIS A 42 5.34 3.66 19.19
C HIS A 42 4.64 5.02 19.17
N ALA A 43 5.26 6.02 19.83
CA ALA A 43 4.72 7.38 19.90
C ALA A 43 5.60 8.42 19.17
N THR A 44 6.67 7.98 18.50
CA THR A 44 7.62 8.89 17.83
C THR A 44 7.05 9.33 16.48
N THR A 45 7.03 10.63 16.25
CA THR A 45 6.65 11.26 14.99
C THR A 45 7.71 12.30 14.61
N GLY A 46 7.66 12.85 13.40
CA GLY A 46 8.33 14.10 13.09
C GLY A 46 7.75 15.28 13.91
N THR A 47 8.22 16.47 13.68
CA THR A 47 7.58 17.67 14.25
C THR A 47 6.22 17.84 13.59
N LEU A 48 5.16 17.58 14.36
CA LEU A 48 3.80 17.58 13.84
C LEU A 48 3.34 19.00 13.48
N ASP A 49 2.82 19.15 12.28
CA ASP A 49 2.22 20.37 11.75
C ASP A 49 0.90 19.99 11.04
N SER A 50 -0.15 19.94 11.81
CA SER A 50 -1.53 19.71 11.33
C SER A 50 -1.82 18.36 10.69
N ALA A 51 -1.05 17.30 10.96
CA ALA A 51 -1.36 15.94 10.49
C ALA A 51 -2.72 15.45 11.01
N SER A 52 -3.55 14.89 10.13
CA SER A 52 -4.92 14.50 10.47
C SER A 52 -5.34 13.19 9.79
N GLY A 53 -6.24 12.44 10.46
CA GLY A 53 -6.88 11.26 9.88
C GLY A 53 -5.93 10.08 9.63
N ASN A 54 -4.81 9.98 10.32
CA ASN A 54 -3.82 8.93 10.09
C ASN A 54 -4.06 7.72 11.02
N ILE A 55 -3.92 6.53 10.49
CA ILE A 55 -3.89 5.26 11.23
C ILE A 55 -2.54 4.59 10.98
N GLY A 56 -1.78 4.35 12.03
CA GLY A 56 -0.51 3.64 12.00
C GLY A 56 -0.48 2.50 13.03
N ILE A 57 -0.18 1.28 12.60
CA ILE A 57 -0.06 0.12 13.48
C ILE A 57 1.26 -0.62 13.19
N GLY A 58 2.18 -0.60 14.13
CA GLY A 58 3.47 -1.27 14.03
C GLY A 58 4.61 -0.48 14.66
N HIS A 59 5.75 -1.15 14.87
CA HIS A 59 6.97 -0.50 15.33
C HIS A 59 7.49 0.44 14.22
N ASP A 60 7.87 1.67 14.57
CA ASP A 60 8.40 2.72 13.67
C ASP A 60 7.46 3.13 12.50
N VAL A 61 6.18 2.73 12.53
CA VAL A 61 5.21 3.13 11.50
C VAL A 61 5.00 4.66 11.54
N LEU A 62 4.97 5.34 10.37
CA LEU A 62 4.78 6.80 10.28
C LEU A 62 5.73 7.62 11.16
N LYS A 63 6.92 7.12 11.45
CA LYS A 63 7.85 7.70 12.42
C LYS A 63 8.25 9.14 12.13
N ARG A 64 8.21 9.56 10.87
CA ARG A 64 8.61 10.89 10.42
C ARG A 64 7.45 11.76 9.96
N ILE A 65 6.22 11.34 10.21
CA ILE A 65 5.06 12.14 9.78
C ILE A 65 5.07 13.53 10.39
N THR A 66 4.80 14.55 9.56
CA THR A 66 4.74 15.97 9.97
C THR A 66 3.38 16.58 9.66
N SER A 67 3.00 16.66 8.38
CA SER A 67 1.75 17.26 7.89
C SER A 67 0.96 16.35 6.95
N GLY A 68 1.36 15.07 6.85
CA GLY A 68 0.64 14.10 6.04
C GLY A 68 -0.72 13.75 6.62
N ASP A 69 -1.73 13.57 5.76
CA ASP A 69 -3.11 13.32 6.18
C ASP A 69 -3.66 12.03 5.57
N TYR A 70 -4.62 11.43 6.27
CA TYR A 70 -5.44 10.34 5.76
C TYR A 70 -4.64 9.12 5.27
N ASN A 71 -3.53 8.81 5.94
CA ASN A 71 -2.74 7.63 5.64
C ASN A 71 -3.19 6.45 6.51
N THR A 72 -3.33 5.26 5.93
CA THR A 72 -3.58 4.00 6.64
C THR A 72 -2.39 3.09 6.44
N ILE A 73 -1.56 2.97 7.47
CA ILE A 73 -0.26 2.31 7.38
C ILE A 73 -0.17 1.22 8.46
N VAL A 74 0.09 -0.02 8.04
CA VAL A 74 0.17 -1.17 8.95
C VAL A 74 1.40 -2.01 8.63
N GLY A 75 2.26 -2.20 9.62
CA GLY A 75 3.46 -3.03 9.52
C GLY A 75 4.66 -2.39 10.20
N GLU A 76 5.61 -3.24 10.61
CA GLU A 76 6.89 -2.77 11.10
C GLU A 76 7.61 -1.93 10.04
N SER A 77 8.04 -0.75 10.42
CA SER A 77 8.73 0.21 9.54
C SER A 77 7.98 0.55 8.25
N ALA A 78 6.66 0.40 8.23
CA ALA A 78 5.87 0.84 7.09
C ALA A 78 5.72 2.37 7.10
N GLY A 79 5.90 3.01 5.93
CA GLY A 79 5.76 4.44 5.76
C GLY A 79 6.65 5.29 6.67
N VAL A 80 7.82 4.79 7.10
CA VAL A 80 8.70 5.49 8.06
C VAL A 80 9.04 6.90 7.62
N PHE A 81 9.30 7.08 6.33
CA PHE A 81 9.77 8.36 5.79
C PHE A 81 8.63 9.27 5.30
N ILE A 82 7.36 8.88 5.45
CA ILE A 82 6.25 9.77 5.12
C ILE A 82 6.33 11.03 5.99
N THR A 83 6.44 12.19 5.36
CA THR A 83 6.42 13.49 6.02
C THR A 83 5.12 14.24 5.73
N SER A 84 4.86 14.58 4.48
CA SER A 84 3.65 15.29 4.03
C SER A 84 2.81 14.50 3.02
N GLY A 85 3.17 13.23 2.75
CA GLY A 85 2.38 12.33 1.90
C GLY A 85 0.98 12.11 2.45
N ARG A 86 -0.01 11.97 1.56
CA ARG A 86 -1.42 11.90 1.95
C ARG A 86 -2.16 10.79 1.19
N PHE A 87 -3.24 10.29 1.81
CA PHE A 87 -4.14 9.32 1.20
C PHE A 87 -3.43 8.03 0.77
N ASN A 88 -2.37 7.63 1.47
CA ASN A 88 -1.66 6.40 1.18
C ASN A 88 -2.19 5.25 2.04
N THR A 89 -2.29 4.07 1.44
CA THR A 89 -2.54 2.80 2.12
C THR A 89 -1.33 1.91 1.94
N ALA A 90 -0.63 1.59 3.03
CA ALA A 90 0.50 0.67 3.00
C ALA A 90 0.32 -0.42 4.07
N MET A 91 0.38 -1.68 3.66
CA MET A 91 0.22 -2.84 4.55
C MET A 91 1.31 -3.87 4.29
N GLY A 92 2.15 -4.09 5.28
CA GLY A 92 3.28 -5.02 5.25
C GLY A 92 4.52 -4.41 5.87
N ARG A 93 5.45 -5.27 6.31
CA ARG A 93 6.75 -4.81 6.81
C ARG A 93 7.44 -3.96 5.74
N LYS A 94 7.85 -2.74 6.08
CA LYS A 94 8.50 -1.77 5.17
C LYS A 94 7.71 -1.39 3.91
N ALA A 95 6.40 -1.65 3.87
CA ALA A 95 5.59 -1.16 2.76
C ALA A 95 5.65 0.37 2.68
N GLY A 96 6.06 0.91 1.52
CA GLY A 96 6.23 2.33 1.31
C GLY A 96 7.24 2.99 2.26
N ASP A 97 8.26 2.26 2.71
CA ASP A 97 9.24 2.76 3.68
C ASP A 97 9.85 4.10 3.26
N SER A 98 10.35 4.21 2.04
CA SER A 98 10.97 5.44 1.51
C SER A 98 9.96 6.50 1.05
N LEU A 99 8.67 6.21 1.06
CA LEU A 99 7.64 7.15 0.60
C LEU A 99 7.66 8.41 1.48
N ASN A 100 7.85 9.57 0.86
CA ASN A 100 8.01 10.84 1.58
C ASN A 100 6.81 11.77 1.36
N THR A 101 6.62 12.23 0.14
CA THR A 101 5.57 13.20 -0.22
C THR A 101 4.54 12.64 -1.19
N GLY A 102 4.68 11.38 -1.62
CA GLY A 102 3.77 10.73 -2.55
C GLY A 102 2.33 10.66 -2.04
N LEU A 103 1.38 10.68 -2.97
CA LEU A 103 -0.05 10.75 -2.70
C LEU A 103 -0.79 9.56 -3.33
N TYR A 104 -1.89 9.12 -2.70
CA TYR A 104 -2.83 8.16 -3.28
C TYR A 104 -2.20 6.81 -3.68
N ASN A 105 -1.17 6.34 -2.97
CA ASN A 105 -0.56 5.06 -3.24
C ASN A 105 -1.25 3.94 -2.45
N THR A 106 -1.41 2.77 -3.07
CA THR A 106 -1.85 1.51 -2.44
C THR A 106 -0.73 0.50 -2.55
N LEU A 107 -0.06 0.21 -1.44
CA LEU A 107 1.15 -0.62 -1.36
C LEU A 107 0.91 -1.77 -0.39
N ILE A 108 0.61 -2.96 -0.89
CA ILE A 108 0.23 -4.11 -0.07
C ILE A 108 1.20 -5.27 -0.29
N GLY A 109 1.91 -5.63 0.76
CA GLY A 109 2.93 -6.68 0.81
C GLY A 109 4.21 -6.22 1.48
N THR A 110 5.02 -7.17 1.93
CA THR A 110 6.35 -6.85 2.49
C THR A 110 7.20 -6.14 1.46
N GLU A 111 7.74 -4.97 1.83
CA GLU A 111 8.61 -4.16 0.97
C GLU A 111 7.94 -3.73 -0.35
N ALA A 112 6.60 -3.68 -0.39
CA ALA A 112 5.89 -3.15 -1.54
C ALA A 112 6.14 -1.64 -1.68
N GLY A 113 6.74 -1.22 -2.79
CA GLY A 113 7.07 0.18 -3.05
C GLY A 113 8.16 0.74 -2.14
N GLU A 114 9.09 -0.11 -1.65
CA GLU A 114 10.17 0.33 -0.74
C GLU A 114 11.01 1.47 -1.33
N ASN A 115 11.24 1.48 -2.63
CA ASN A 115 12.03 2.50 -3.31
C ASN A 115 11.23 3.75 -3.76
N LEU A 116 9.91 3.76 -3.57
CA LEU A 116 9.05 4.87 -4.00
C LEU A 116 9.17 6.04 -3.03
N THR A 117 9.50 7.25 -3.51
CA THR A 117 9.69 8.44 -2.65
C THR A 117 8.64 9.52 -2.86
N THR A 118 8.44 10.00 -4.07
CA THR A 118 7.53 11.09 -4.40
C THR A 118 6.41 10.69 -5.36
N GLY A 119 6.47 9.49 -5.89
CA GLY A 119 5.48 8.95 -6.83
C GLY A 119 4.09 8.87 -6.25
N SER A 120 3.08 9.06 -7.09
CA SER A 120 1.69 9.13 -6.66
C SER A 120 0.75 8.27 -7.51
N GLY A 121 -0.34 7.79 -6.88
CA GLY A 121 -1.38 7.04 -7.57
C GLY A 121 -0.96 5.63 -7.99
N ASN A 122 0.04 5.04 -7.36
CA ASN A 122 0.51 3.69 -7.67
C ASN A 122 -0.31 2.64 -6.91
N VAL A 123 -0.51 1.48 -7.53
CA VAL A 123 -1.13 0.30 -6.92
C VAL A 123 -0.18 -0.88 -7.05
N PHE A 124 0.43 -1.28 -5.94
CA PHE A 124 1.35 -2.41 -5.87
C PHE A 124 0.77 -3.47 -4.93
N LEU A 125 0.52 -4.66 -5.44
CA LEU A 125 -0.01 -5.80 -4.69
C LEU A 125 0.96 -6.98 -4.82
N GLY A 126 1.62 -7.32 -3.73
CA GLY A 126 2.63 -8.37 -3.64
C GLY A 126 3.87 -7.93 -2.89
N SER A 127 4.79 -8.84 -2.63
CA SER A 127 6.00 -8.56 -1.85
C SER A 127 7.17 -8.16 -2.73
N HIS A 128 8.05 -7.28 -2.20
CA HIS A 128 9.29 -6.83 -2.85
C HIS A 128 9.05 -6.17 -4.23
N ILE A 129 7.96 -5.43 -4.35
CA ILE A 129 7.62 -4.72 -5.60
C ILE A 129 8.27 -3.34 -5.59
N ASP A 130 9.21 -3.13 -6.52
CA ASP A 130 9.84 -1.83 -6.73
C ASP A 130 9.13 -1.01 -7.81
N ALA A 131 9.05 0.28 -7.61
CA ALA A 131 8.74 1.22 -8.67
C ALA A 131 9.89 1.25 -9.71
N ALA A 132 9.56 1.55 -10.96
CA ALA A 132 10.58 1.69 -12.01
C ALA A 132 11.51 2.88 -11.75
N ALA A 133 10.99 3.92 -11.09
CA ALA A 133 11.73 5.07 -10.60
C ALA A 133 11.11 5.54 -9.28
N VAL A 134 11.87 6.26 -8.47
CA VAL A 134 11.45 6.75 -7.15
C VAL A 134 10.26 7.71 -7.18
N ASP A 135 9.98 8.30 -8.32
CA ASP A 135 8.89 9.23 -8.63
C ASP A 135 7.82 8.64 -9.56
N SER A 136 7.87 7.30 -9.82
CA SER A 136 6.86 6.63 -10.66
C SER A 136 5.44 6.98 -10.22
N ALA A 137 4.57 7.28 -11.18
CA ALA A 137 3.21 7.68 -10.89
C ALA A 137 2.18 6.90 -11.74
N ARG A 138 1.02 6.62 -11.13
CA ARG A 138 -0.11 5.92 -11.75
C ARG A 138 0.29 4.59 -12.41
N THR A 139 1.12 3.82 -11.72
CA THR A 139 1.52 2.49 -12.17
C THR A 139 0.78 1.41 -11.39
N LEU A 140 0.42 0.34 -12.07
CA LEU A 140 -0.14 -0.87 -11.48
C LEU A 140 0.89 -1.99 -11.55
N LYS A 141 1.10 -2.70 -10.43
CA LYS A 141 1.87 -3.93 -10.38
C LYS A 141 1.19 -4.95 -9.49
N ILE A 142 0.94 -6.13 -10.00
CA ILE A 142 0.51 -7.30 -9.23
C ILE A 142 1.53 -8.39 -9.47
N GLU A 143 2.29 -8.72 -8.44
CA GLU A 143 3.46 -9.59 -8.54
C GLU A 143 3.47 -10.64 -7.41
N GLY A 144 3.95 -11.84 -7.73
CA GLY A 144 4.26 -12.87 -6.75
C GLY A 144 5.75 -12.90 -6.45
N TYR A 145 6.09 -13.31 -5.21
CA TYR A 145 7.46 -13.52 -4.78
C TYR A 145 7.54 -14.74 -3.86
N ASP A 146 8.44 -15.67 -4.15
CA ASP A 146 8.60 -16.96 -3.45
C ASP A 146 9.79 -16.98 -2.48
N GLY A 147 10.43 -15.84 -2.26
CA GLY A 147 11.67 -15.72 -1.47
C GLY A 147 12.95 -15.65 -2.32
N SER A 148 12.86 -15.96 -3.60
CA SER A 148 13.98 -15.97 -4.54
C SER A 148 13.63 -15.28 -5.85
N THR A 149 12.49 -15.60 -6.42
CA THR A 149 12.06 -15.15 -7.75
C THR A 149 10.84 -14.27 -7.65
N ARG A 150 10.86 -13.15 -8.36
CA ARG A 150 9.72 -12.26 -8.53
C ARG A 150 9.04 -12.56 -9.87
N THR A 151 7.74 -12.73 -9.87
CA THR A 151 6.95 -12.95 -11.08
C THR A 151 5.89 -11.87 -11.20
N SER A 152 5.96 -11.07 -12.24
CA SER A 152 4.94 -10.08 -12.55
C SER A 152 3.79 -10.74 -13.30
N TRP A 153 2.57 -10.56 -12.82
CA TRP A 153 1.36 -11.08 -13.47
C TRP A 153 0.62 -10.01 -14.25
N ILE A 154 0.47 -8.83 -13.64
CA ILE A 154 -0.23 -7.70 -14.24
C ILE A 154 0.61 -6.44 -14.02
N THR A 155 0.81 -5.68 -15.08
CA THR A 155 1.44 -4.35 -15.00
C THR A 155 0.56 -3.32 -15.72
N GLY A 156 0.55 -2.10 -15.22
CA GLY A 156 -0.13 -0.97 -15.85
C GLY A 156 0.76 0.27 -15.83
N ASP A 157 0.66 1.08 -16.84
CA ASP A 157 1.41 2.33 -16.98
C ASP A 157 0.55 3.57 -16.72
N SER A 158 1.19 4.72 -16.68
CA SER A 158 0.55 6.02 -16.45
C SER A 158 -0.42 6.46 -17.57
N ASN A 159 -0.43 5.77 -18.71
CA ASN A 159 -1.32 6.02 -19.85
C ASN A 159 -2.59 5.15 -19.78
N GLY A 160 -2.72 4.33 -18.72
CA GLY A 160 -3.85 3.43 -18.54
C GLY A 160 -3.76 2.13 -19.33
N GLN A 161 -2.59 1.81 -19.91
CA GLN A 161 -2.38 0.55 -20.59
C GLN A 161 -2.11 -0.55 -19.55
N VAL A 162 -2.85 -1.64 -19.61
CA VAL A 162 -2.67 -2.81 -18.75
C VAL A 162 -2.14 -3.97 -19.58
N LYS A 163 -1.07 -4.60 -19.09
CA LYS A 163 -0.44 -5.78 -19.69
C LYS A 163 -0.55 -6.96 -18.75
N LEU A 164 -1.06 -8.09 -19.22
CA LEU A 164 -0.91 -9.39 -18.60
C LEU A 164 0.47 -9.93 -18.98
N VAL A 165 1.39 -10.09 -18.02
CA VAL A 165 2.81 -10.38 -18.30
C VAL A 165 3.02 -11.86 -18.65
N SER A 166 2.16 -12.75 -18.16
CA SER A 166 2.19 -14.19 -18.39
C SER A 166 0.83 -14.71 -18.85
N GLY A 167 0.14 -13.93 -19.68
CA GLY A 167 -1.15 -14.35 -20.20
C GLY A 167 -0.97 -15.57 -21.09
N TYR A 168 -1.13 -16.79 -20.55
CA TYR A 168 -1.50 -17.92 -21.35
C TYR A 168 -2.95 -17.69 -21.81
N ILE A 169 -3.09 -16.89 -22.86
CA ILE A 169 -4.29 -16.97 -23.68
C ILE A 169 -4.09 -18.30 -24.43
N ALA A 170 -4.81 -19.32 -24.02
CA ALA A 170 -4.84 -20.57 -24.76
C ALA A 170 -5.12 -20.19 -26.22
N GLU A 171 -4.17 -20.43 -27.12
CA GLU A 171 -4.43 -20.31 -28.55
C GLU A 171 -5.53 -21.33 -28.85
N VAL A 172 -6.75 -20.85 -28.97
CA VAL A 172 -7.81 -21.65 -29.56
C VAL A 172 -7.39 -21.78 -31.00
N ALA A 173 -6.95 -22.97 -31.41
CA ALA A 173 -6.69 -23.28 -32.79
C ALA A 173 -7.93 -22.90 -33.59
N LEU A 174 -7.86 -21.83 -34.36
CA LEU A 174 -8.90 -21.46 -35.30
C LEU A 174 -8.90 -22.56 -36.38
N THR A 175 -9.88 -23.44 -36.33
CA THR A 175 -10.14 -24.34 -37.44
C THR A 175 -10.39 -23.50 -38.68
N ASP A 176 -9.76 -23.88 -39.80
CA ASP A 176 -9.85 -23.21 -41.07
C ASP A 176 -11.32 -23.14 -41.55
N ALA A 177 -11.98 -22.05 -41.19
CA ALA A 177 -13.36 -21.77 -41.57
C ALA A 177 -13.35 -20.62 -42.56
N ALA A 178 -14.16 -20.70 -43.60
CA ALA A 178 -14.23 -19.71 -44.69
C ALA A 178 -14.64 -18.30 -44.19
N THR A 179 -15.11 -18.20 -42.93
CA THR A 179 -15.47 -16.92 -42.31
C THR A 179 -15.06 -16.95 -40.84
N ILE A 180 -14.16 -16.04 -40.44
CA ILE A 180 -13.81 -15.81 -39.04
C ILE A 180 -14.66 -14.65 -38.52
N THR A 181 -15.63 -14.98 -37.67
CA THR A 181 -16.44 -13.93 -37.00
C THR A 181 -15.73 -13.48 -35.74
N TRP A 182 -15.26 -12.25 -35.72
CA TRP A 182 -14.62 -11.63 -34.59
C TRP A 182 -15.65 -10.96 -33.69
N ASN A 183 -15.72 -11.34 -32.44
CA ASN A 183 -16.54 -10.63 -31.43
C ASN A 183 -15.65 -9.81 -30.51
N ALA A 184 -15.49 -8.53 -30.79
CA ALA A 184 -14.66 -7.61 -30.05
C ALA A 184 -15.15 -7.36 -28.59
N ALA A 185 -16.41 -7.71 -28.29
CA ALA A 185 -16.97 -7.54 -26.94
C ALA A 185 -16.55 -8.66 -25.99
N THR A 186 -16.22 -9.85 -26.51
CA THR A 186 -15.85 -11.02 -25.69
C THR A 186 -14.38 -11.39 -25.79
N GLN A 187 -13.65 -10.85 -26.77
CA GLN A 187 -12.22 -11.12 -27.00
C GLN A 187 -11.49 -9.83 -27.39
N PRO A 188 -11.14 -8.98 -26.41
CA PRO A 188 -10.61 -7.63 -26.68
C PRO A 188 -9.21 -7.60 -27.29
N VAL A 189 -8.46 -8.70 -27.30
CA VAL A 189 -7.13 -8.74 -27.90
C VAL A 189 -6.90 -10.07 -28.62
N ALA A 190 -6.94 -10.06 -29.95
CA ALA A 190 -6.36 -11.12 -30.74
C ALA A 190 -5.37 -10.55 -31.76
N LYS A 191 -4.19 -11.12 -31.80
CA LYS A 191 -3.27 -10.92 -32.90
C LYS A 191 -3.53 -12.04 -33.91
N VAL A 192 -4.16 -11.72 -35.03
CA VAL A 192 -4.24 -12.65 -36.18
C VAL A 192 -2.96 -12.47 -36.99
N THR A 193 -2.11 -13.46 -36.95
CA THR A 193 -1.00 -13.54 -37.93
C THR A 193 -1.54 -14.33 -39.12
N LEU A 194 -1.87 -13.61 -40.20
CA LEU A 194 -2.19 -14.27 -41.46
C LEU A 194 -0.90 -14.91 -42.01
N GLY A 195 -0.87 -16.23 -42.08
CA GLY A 195 0.17 -16.92 -42.81
C GLY A 195 0.19 -16.51 -44.30
N ALA A 196 1.33 -16.60 -44.93
CA ALA A 196 1.51 -16.20 -46.32
C ALA A 196 0.36 -16.73 -47.21
N SER A 197 -0.09 -15.83 -48.09
CA SER A 197 -1.09 -16.11 -49.11
C SER A 197 -0.89 -17.48 -49.75
N ARG A 198 -1.89 -18.36 -49.60
CA ARG A 198 -1.97 -19.53 -50.45
C ARG A 198 -2.57 -19.09 -51.78
N THR A 199 -1.75 -19.10 -52.81
CA THR A 199 -2.15 -19.04 -54.22
C THR A 199 -2.92 -20.28 -54.60
#